data_f4bf33035858867ba04f2ce7466434fb
#
_entry.id   f4bf33035858867ba04f2ce7466434fb
#
_cell.length_a   1.000
_cell.length_b   1.000
_cell.length_c   1.000
_cell.angle_alpha   90.00
_cell.angle_beta   90.00
_cell.angle_gamma   90.00
#
_symmetry.space_group_name_H-M   'P 1'
#
loop_
_entity.id
_entity.type
_entity.pdbx_description
1 polymer ?
#
loop_
_entity_poly.entity_id
_entity_poly.type
_entity_poly.pdbx_seq_one_letter_code
_entity_poly.pdbx_strand_id
1 'polypeptide(L)'
;QPQRRGQQPDPRREQRRPNPGKQPQRSSNGDRQGEEPARKKPKKKSRAARALFIVLLVLVLIASSIFGVVYATASKIDYKPETHKENVYVDSSTLMHDSKVTNILLIGVDGSSSDTSLRSDTMLMMSIDRNNKKIKLTSFLRDTWAVIPSTKAYNKLNAACAYGGAQLVIDTIEYNYNVKIDNYMLVGF
;
A
#
# COMPACT_ATOMS: atom_id res chain seq x y z
N GLN A 1 44.69 -57.18 44.31
CA GLN A 1 44.47 -58.62 44.49
C GLN A 1 43.62 -58.87 45.73
N PRO A 2 42.84 -59.95 45.89
CA PRO A 2 42.55 -61.06 44.99
C PRO A 2 41.06 -61.32 44.77
N GLN A 3 40.66 -61.89 43.65
CA GLN A 3 40.20 -63.25 43.41
C GLN A 3 38.94 -63.66 44.25
N ARG A 4 37.98 -64.35 43.75
CA ARG A 4 37.73 -65.46 42.86
C ARG A 4 36.28 -65.87 42.84
N ARG A 5 35.89 -66.48 41.72
CA ARG A 5 35.06 -67.68 41.48
C ARG A 5 33.57 -67.52 41.69
N GLY A 6 32.70 -67.83 40.81
CA GLY A 6 32.64 -68.97 39.89
C GLY A 6 31.60 -69.93 40.37
N GLN A 7 30.56 -70.16 39.59
CA GLN A 7 30.07 -71.50 39.27
C GLN A 7 28.74 -71.45 38.54
N GLN A 8 28.77 -72.05 37.41
CA GLN A 8 27.76 -72.62 36.57
C GLN A 8 27.41 -74.03 37.17
N PRO A 9 26.57 -74.83 36.45
CA PRO A 9 25.12 -74.92 36.24
C PRO A 9 24.61 -76.24 36.74
N ASP A 10 23.35 -76.60 36.60
CA ASP A 10 22.94 -77.93 36.19
C ASP A 10 21.47 -78.03 35.79
N PRO A 11 21.20 -79.03 34.97
CA PRO A 11 19.97 -79.13 34.15
C PRO A 11 19.04 -80.25 34.56
N ARG A 12 18.00 -80.47 33.79
CA ARG A 12 17.12 -81.63 33.67
C ARG A 12 15.75 -81.57 34.35
N ARG A 13 14.76 -81.54 33.52
CA ARG A 13 13.83 -82.63 33.19
C ARG A 13 12.73 -82.12 32.34
N GLU A 14 12.71 -82.41 31.09
CA GLU A 14 12.20 -83.56 30.37
C GLU A 14 10.72 -83.86 30.61
N GLN A 15 10.04 -83.74 29.48
CA GLN A 15 8.99 -84.64 28.99
C GLN A 15 7.59 -84.58 29.61
N ARG A 16 6.64 -84.19 28.81
CA ARG A 16 5.64 -85.14 28.25
C ARG A 16 4.63 -84.41 27.34
N ARG A 17 4.64 -84.78 26.09
CA ARG A 17 3.44 -84.83 25.24
C ARG A 17 2.70 -86.13 25.57
N PRO A 18 1.43 -86.36 25.23
CA PRO A 18 0.84 -86.29 23.89
C PRO A 18 -0.65 -85.86 23.80
N ASN A 19 -0.99 -85.47 22.60
CA ASN A 19 -2.16 -85.60 21.73
C ASN A 19 -3.11 -86.79 21.98
N PRO A 20 -4.27 -87.00 21.31
CA PRO A 20 -5.23 -86.13 20.57
C PRO A 20 -6.73 -86.42 20.84
N GLY A 21 -7.58 -85.70 20.19
CA GLY A 21 -8.84 -86.27 19.76
C GLY A 21 -10.13 -85.65 20.28
N LYS A 22 -10.82 -85.13 19.33
CA LYS A 22 -12.27 -85.28 18.99
C LYS A 22 -12.99 -83.96 18.84
N GLN A 23 -13.31 -83.67 17.58
CA GLN A 23 -14.52 -82.96 17.24
C GLN A 23 -15.78 -83.72 17.66
N PRO A 24 -16.88 -83.01 17.86
CA PRO A 24 -17.93 -83.06 16.84
C PRO A 24 -18.64 -81.68 16.64
N GLN A 25 -18.86 -81.43 15.41
CA GLN A 25 -19.99 -80.95 14.62
C GLN A 25 -21.19 -80.24 15.27
N ARG A 26 -21.50 -79.10 14.58
CA ARG A 26 -22.82 -78.62 14.15
C ARG A 26 -23.81 -78.09 15.19
N SER A 27 -24.05 -76.80 15.07
CA SER A 27 -25.41 -76.31 14.74
C SER A 27 -25.41 -74.93 14.23
N SER A 28 -26.04 -74.77 13.08
CA SER A 28 -26.41 -73.53 12.41
C SER A 28 -27.43 -72.78 13.25
N ASN A 29 -27.32 -71.46 13.33
CA ASN A 29 -28.42 -70.59 12.96
C ASN A 29 -28.08 -69.09 13.18
N GLY A 30 -28.40 -68.32 12.19
CA GLY A 30 -29.06 -67.05 12.41
C GLY A 30 -28.22 -65.79 12.24
N ASP A 31 -28.17 -65.35 11.01
CA ASP A 31 -28.02 -63.99 10.60
C ASP A 31 -28.48 -62.95 11.62
N ARG A 32 -27.60 -62.01 11.90
CA ARG A 32 -27.91 -60.55 11.92
C ARG A 32 -26.60 -59.81 11.86
N GLN A 33 -26.23 -59.46 10.61
CA GLN A 33 -25.26 -58.40 10.34
C GLN A 33 -25.82 -57.09 10.87
N GLY A 34 -25.33 -56.65 12.01
CA GLY A 34 -25.43 -55.26 12.44
C GLY A 34 -24.24 -54.51 11.86
N GLU A 35 -24.44 -53.80 10.76
CA GLU A 35 -23.48 -52.85 10.27
C GLU A 35 -23.32 -51.73 11.31
N GLU A 36 -22.23 -51.73 12.04
CA GLU A 36 -21.78 -50.57 12.80
C GLU A 36 -21.43 -49.42 11.79
N PRO A 37 -22.00 -48.24 11.92
CA PRO A 37 -21.63 -47.14 11.04
C PRO A 37 -20.18 -46.76 11.32
N ALA A 38 -19.36 -46.88 10.31
CA ALA A 38 -17.94 -46.50 10.32
C ALA A 38 -17.79 -45.09 10.88
N ARG A 39 -17.29 -44.95 12.10
CA ARG A 39 -16.89 -43.69 12.71
C ARG A 39 -15.84 -43.03 11.82
N LYS A 40 -16.24 -42.01 11.05
CA LYS A 40 -15.34 -41.16 10.27
C LYS A 40 -14.33 -40.51 11.23
N LYS A 41 -13.09 -41.00 11.20
CA LYS A 41 -11.97 -40.41 11.94
C LYS A 41 -11.88 -38.94 11.58
N PRO A 42 -11.79 -37.97 12.54
CA PRO A 42 -11.64 -36.56 12.23
C PRO A 42 -10.33 -36.38 11.48
N LYS A 43 -10.41 -35.81 10.26
CA LYS A 43 -9.23 -35.45 9.46
C LYS A 43 -8.41 -34.45 10.29
N LYS A 44 -7.26 -34.86 10.81
CA LYS A 44 -6.29 -33.98 11.45
C LYS A 44 -5.91 -32.93 10.41
N LYS A 45 -6.41 -31.69 10.57
CA LYS A 45 -5.95 -30.55 9.74
C LYS A 45 -4.44 -30.49 9.83
N SER A 46 -3.75 -30.65 8.71
CA SER A 46 -2.28 -30.74 8.68
C SER A 46 -1.69 -29.48 9.33
N ARG A 47 -0.58 -29.60 10.06
CA ARG A 47 0.14 -28.46 10.66
C ARG A 47 0.50 -27.43 9.60
N ALA A 48 0.80 -27.90 8.39
CA ALA A 48 1.06 -27.06 7.21
C ALA A 48 -0.14 -26.19 6.82
N ALA A 49 -1.37 -26.72 6.83
CA ALA A 49 -2.57 -25.93 6.53
C ALA A 49 -2.83 -24.84 7.59
N ARG A 50 -2.55 -25.12 8.86
CA ARG A 50 -2.65 -24.10 9.92
C ARG A 50 -1.59 -23.01 9.77
N ALA A 51 -0.34 -23.40 9.46
CA ALA A 51 0.74 -22.45 9.22
C ALA A 51 0.42 -21.55 8.01
N LEU A 52 -0.05 -22.13 6.90
CA LEU A 52 -0.48 -21.38 5.72
C LEU A 52 -1.60 -20.38 6.07
N PHE A 53 -2.59 -20.81 6.84
CA PHE A 53 -3.70 -19.95 7.28
C PHE A 53 -3.21 -18.80 8.15
N ILE A 54 -2.26 -19.04 9.07
CA ILE A 54 -1.67 -17.98 9.91
C ILE A 54 -0.89 -16.98 9.06
N VAL A 55 -0.08 -17.44 8.10
CA VAL A 55 0.67 -16.58 7.18
C VAL A 55 -0.29 -15.70 6.36
N LEU A 56 -1.34 -16.30 5.82
CA LEU A 56 -2.35 -15.55 5.05
C LEU A 56 -3.06 -14.51 5.91
N LEU A 57 -3.40 -14.86 7.16
CA LEU A 57 -4.03 -13.94 8.10
C LEU A 57 -3.10 -12.76 8.44
N VAL A 58 -1.81 -13.03 8.67
CA VAL A 58 -0.80 -11.98 8.91
C VAL A 58 -0.66 -11.06 7.70
N LEU A 59 -0.62 -11.61 6.49
CA LEU A 59 -0.57 -10.80 5.25
C LEU A 59 -1.80 -9.91 5.09
N VAL A 60 -3.00 -10.42 5.40
CA VAL A 60 -4.24 -9.61 5.37
C VAL A 60 -4.19 -8.50 6.42
N LEU A 61 -3.68 -8.77 7.63
CA LEU A 61 -3.54 -7.75 8.67
C LEU A 61 -2.55 -6.65 8.26
N ILE A 62 -1.42 -7.03 7.65
CA ILE A 62 -0.44 -6.06 7.13
C ILE A 62 -1.06 -5.23 6.00
N ALA A 63 -1.73 -5.85 5.05
CA ALA A 63 -2.38 -5.16 3.94
C ALA A 63 -3.48 -4.20 4.43
N SER A 64 -4.31 -4.62 5.40
CA SER A 64 -5.34 -3.77 5.99
C SER A 64 -4.76 -2.60 6.79
N SER A 65 -3.63 -2.81 7.49
CA SER A 65 -2.92 -1.75 8.20
C SER A 65 -2.39 -0.69 7.23
N ILE A 66 -1.71 -1.13 6.15
CA ILE A 66 -1.21 -0.21 5.11
C ILE A 66 -2.38 0.55 4.47
N PHE A 67 -3.46 -0.15 4.12
CA PHE A 67 -4.66 0.49 3.55
C PHE A 67 -5.27 1.50 4.52
N GLY A 68 -5.35 1.17 5.81
CA GLY A 68 -5.85 2.08 6.84
C GLY A 68 -5.01 3.36 6.97
N VAL A 69 -3.67 3.24 6.94
CA VAL A 69 -2.77 4.41 6.98
C VAL A 69 -2.93 5.26 5.72
N VAL A 70 -2.95 4.63 4.54
CA VAL A 70 -3.14 5.35 3.27
C VAL A 70 -4.50 6.06 3.24
N TYR A 71 -5.56 5.38 3.67
CA TYR A 71 -6.90 5.97 3.74
C TYR A 71 -6.96 7.14 4.73
N ALA A 72 -6.37 6.99 5.92
CA ALA A 72 -6.34 8.05 6.94
C ALA A 72 -5.53 9.28 6.50
N THR A 73 -4.45 9.07 5.72
CA THR A 73 -3.68 10.19 5.14
C THR A 73 -4.40 10.82 3.96
N ALA A 74 -5.00 10.01 3.08
CA ALA A 74 -5.77 10.50 1.94
C ALA A 74 -7.03 11.29 2.37
N SER A 75 -7.68 10.89 3.46
CA SER A 75 -8.87 11.60 3.98
C SER A 75 -8.56 12.97 4.59
N LYS A 76 -7.29 13.28 4.85
CA LYS A 76 -6.84 14.61 5.30
C LYS A 76 -6.57 15.57 4.12
N ILE A 77 -6.58 15.05 2.89
CA ILE A 77 -6.43 15.88 1.70
C ILE A 77 -7.78 16.58 1.48
N ASP A 78 -7.82 17.88 1.77
CA ASP A 78 -8.97 18.72 1.44
C ASP A 78 -8.98 18.96 -0.10
N TYR A 79 -9.49 17.97 -0.83
CA TYR A 79 -9.63 18.07 -2.27
C TYR A 79 -10.81 18.99 -2.58
N LYS A 80 -10.52 20.27 -2.76
CA LYS A 80 -11.46 21.23 -3.37
C LYS A 80 -11.15 21.24 -4.86
N PRO A 81 -12.05 20.81 -5.73
CA PRO A 81 -11.90 21.04 -7.16
C PRO A 81 -12.12 22.53 -7.42
N GLU A 82 -11.12 23.34 -7.10
CA GLU A 82 -11.09 24.73 -7.55
C GLU A 82 -10.80 24.70 -9.04
N THR A 83 -11.80 25.10 -9.80
CA THR A 83 -11.63 25.31 -11.24
C THR A 83 -10.60 26.42 -11.42
N HIS A 84 -9.46 26.10 -12.02
CA HIS A 84 -8.50 27.11 -12.44
C HIS A 84 -9.25 28.17 -13.26
N LYS A 85 -9.22 29.41 -12.79
CA LYS A 85 -9.83 30.54 -13.51
C LYS A 85 -8.85 30.96 -14.60
N GLU A 86 -9.40 31.28 -15.77
CA GLU A 86 -8.57 31.84 -16.84
C GLU A 86 -7.86 33.11 -16.36
N ASN A 87 -6.62 33.27 -16.81
CA ASN A 87 -5.80 34.40 -16.49
C ASN A 87 -6.43 35.68 -17.09
N VAL A 88 -6.78 36.62 -16.24
CA VAL A 88 -7.40 37.89 -16.66
C VAL A 88 -6.37 38.93 -17.17
N TYR A 89 -5.07 38.65 -17.01
CA TYR A 89 -3.97 39.58 -17.36
C TYR A 89 -3.29 39.24 -18.68
N VAL A 90 -3.57 38.03 -19.21
CA VAL A 90 -2.99 37.51 -20.46
C VAL A 90 -4.07 36.85 -21.28
N ASP A 91 -4.05 37.05 -22.58
CA ASP A 91 -4.92 36.25 -23.47
C ASP A 91 -4.44 34.79 -23.50
N SER A 92 -5.30 33.91 -23.01
CA SER A 92 -5.01 32.46 -22.92
C SER A 92 -4.65 31.84 -24.26
N SER A 93 -5.10 32.43 -25.38
CA SER A 93 -4.78 31.99 -26.74
C SER A 93 -3.33 32.24 -27.15
N THR A 94 -2.66 33.19 -26.48
CA THR A 94 -1.26 33.55 -26.76
C THR A 94 -0.25 32.74 -25.96
N LEU A 95 -0.72 32.05 -24.91
CA LEU A 95 0.15 31.24 -24.06
C LEU A 95 0.63 30.00 -24.81
N MET A 96 1.91 29.66 -24.63
CA MET A 96 2.47 28.41 -25.16
C MET A 96 1.74 27.20 -24.53
N HIS A 97 1.02 26.48 -25.37
CA HIS A 97 0.25 25.32 -25.02
C HIS A 97 0.33 24.24 -26.08
N ASP A 98 0.55 23.00 -25.67
CA ASP A 98 0.42 21.79 -26.50
C ASP A 98 -0.62 20.88 -25.87
N SER A 99 -1.65 20.52 -26.62
CA SER A 99 -2.74 19.64 -26.15
C SER A 99 -2.28 18.25 -25.68
N LYS A 100 -1.06 17.85 -26.02
CA LYS A 100 -0.43 16.58 -25.61
C LYS A 100 0.42 16.73 -24.34
N VAL A 101 0.66 17.97 -23.88
CA VAL A 101 1.39 18.29 -22.68
C VAL A 101 0.43 18.87 -21.64
N THR A 102 0.46 18.31 -20.44
CA THR A 102 -0.31 18.85 -19.31
C THR A 102 0.65 19.44 -18.29
N ASN A 103 0.50 20.72 -18.00
CA ASN A 103 1.30 21.47 -17.02
C ASN A 103 0.56 21.56 -15.69
N ILE A 104 1.13 21.02 -14.64
CA ILE A 104 0.59 21.03 -13.27
C ILE A 104 1.56 21.83 -12.40
N LEU A 105 1.10 22.93 -11.79
CA LEU A 105 1.90 23.72 -10.88
C LEU A 105 1.71 23.22 -9.43
N LEU A 106 2.79 22.81 -8.80
CA LEU A 106 2.86 22.44 -7.39
C LEU A 106 3.33 23.66 -6.60
N ILE A 107 2.50 24.15 -5.68
CA ILE A 107 2.77 25.33 -4.87
C ILE A 107 2.86 24.89 -3.41
N GLY A 108 4.03 25.03 -2.79
CA GLY A 108 4.24 24.79 -1.37
C GLY A 108 4.21 26.10 -0.60
N VAL A 109 3.39 26.17 0.46
CA VAL A 109 3.27 27.33 1.34
C VAL A 109 3.59 26.93 2.79
N ASP A 110 4.20 27.84 3.53
CA ASP A 110 4.43 27.65 4.96
C ASP A 110 3.22 28.19 5.73
N GLY A 111 2.43 27.26 6.32
CA GLY A 111 1.24 27.54 7.09
C GLY A 111 -0.06 26.92 6.54
N SER A 112 -1.19 27.18 7.19
CA SER A 112 -2.49 26.62 6.80
C SER A 112 -3.03 27.32 5.55
N SER A 113 -3.65 26.56 4.65
CA SER A 113 -4.32 27.07 3.43
C SER A 113 -5.42 28.10 3.70
N SER A 114 -5.81 28.32 4.95
CA SER A 114 -6.77 29.34 5.39
C SER A 114 -6.12 30.69 5.69
N ASP A 115 -4.78 30.77 5.72
CA ASP A 115 -4.07 32.01 6.02
C ASP A 115 -3.87 32.81 4.72
N THR A 116 -4.39 34.04 4.68
CA THR A 116 -4.41 34.91 3.48
C THR A 116 -3.07 35.64 3.23
N SER A 117 -2.10 35.50 4.12
CA SER A 117 -0.80 36.17 4.02
C SER A 117 0.36 35.26 3.63
N LEU A 118 0.07 34.02 3.24
CA LEU A 118 1.07 33.01 2.94
C LEU A 118 1.92 33.36 1.70
N ARG A 119 3.21 33.09 1.83
CA ARG A 119 4.13 33.15 0.69
C ARG A 119 4.40 31.73 0.18
N SER A 120 4.50 31.60 -1.13
CA SER A 120 4.91 30.34 -1.74
C SER A 120 6.42 30.16 -1.64
N ASP A 121 6.87 29.17 -0.90
CA ASP A 121 8.29 28.86 -0.77
C ASP A 121 8.78 27.90 -1.85
N THR A 122 7.87 27.11 -2.40
CA THR A 122 8.15 26.16 -3.48
C THR A 122 7.14 26.34 -4.59
N MET A 123 7.64 26.49 -5.82
CA MET A 123 6.84 26.53 -7.05
C MET A 123 7.52 25.64 -8.08
N LEU A 124 6.90 24.49 -8.36
CA LEU A 124 7.44 23.47 -9.24
C LEU A 124 6.40 23.09 -10.29
N MET A 125 6.69 23.35 -11.56
CA MET A 125 5.83 22.93 -12.66
C MET A 125 6.22 21.54 -13.13
N MET A 126 5.27 20.61 -13.11
CA MET A 126 5.37 19.28 -13.67
C MET A 126 4.67 19.26 -15.04
N SER A 127 5.45 19.10 -16.09
CA SER A 127 4.95 18.98 -17.48
C SER A 127 4.93 17.51 -17.89
N ILE A 128 3.74 16.98 -18.12
CA ILE A 128 3.51 15.59 -18.53
C ILE A 128 3.31 15.54 -20.05
N ASP A 129 4.32 15.12 -20.77
CA ASP A 129 4.31 14.97 -22.23
C ASP A 129 3.85 13.53 -22.57
N ARG A 130 2.60 13.42 -23.00
CA ARG A 130 1.99 12.12 -23.34
C ARG A 130 2.50 11.55 -24.66
N ASN A 131 2.93 12.41 -25.59
CA ASN A 131 3.44 12.00 -26.88
C ASN A 131 4.82 11.34 -26.77
N ASN A 132 5.73 11.99 -26.04
CA ASN A 132 7.09 11.50 -25.84
C ASN A 132 7.24 10.61 -24.58
N LYS A 133 6.16 10.40 -23.81
CA LYS A 133 6.15 9.62 -22.55
C LYS A 133 7.20 10.16 -21.57
N LYS A 134 7.29 11.47 -21.42
CA LYS A 134 8.28 12.16 -20.58
C LYS A 134 7.59 13.05 -19.56
N ILE A 135 8.21 13.14 -18.39
CA ILE A 135 7.86 14.12 -17.37
C ILE A 135 9.04 15.06 -17.21
N LYS A 136 8.77 16.36 -17.24
CA LYS A 136 9.75 17.41 -16.97
C LYS A 136 9.34 18.15 -15.71
N LEU A 137 10.32 18.49 -14.88
CA LEU A 137 10.13 19.33 -13.70
C LEU A 137 10.87 20.64 -13.90
N THR A 138 10.17 21.76 -13.74
CA THR A 138 10.72 23.11 -13.84
C THR A 138 10.48 23.83 -12.52
N SER A 139 11.53 24.23 -11.85
CA SER A 139 11.44 24.99 -10.59
C SER A 139 11.49 26.48 -10.86
N PHE A 140 10.55 27.22 -10.29
CA PHE A 140 10.57 28.67 -10.24
C PHE A 140 11.10 29.12 -8.88
N LEU A 141 12.22 29.84 -8.87
CA LEU A 141 12.82 30.29 -7.63
C LEU A 141 11.93 31.36 -6.97
N ARG A 142 11.67 31.22 -5.69
CA ARG A 142 10.77 32.09 -4.92
C ARG A 142 11.21 33.58 -4.95
N ASP A 143 12.51 33.82 -5.03
CA ASP A 143 13.11 35.16 -5.03
C ASP A 143 13.28 35.75 -6.44
N THR A 144 12.77 35.04 -7.48
CA THR A 144 12.80 35.56 -8.86
C THR A 144 12.06 36.90 -8.94
N TRP A 145 12.71 37.88 -9.51
CA TRP A 145 12.11 39.20 -9.73
C TRP A 145 11.19 39.16 -10.95
N ALA A 146 9.90 39.32 -10.72
CA ALA A 146 8.85 39.18 -11.73
C ALA A 146 7.84 40.33 -11.64
N VAL A 147 7.16 40.62 -12.73
CA VAL A 147 6.02 41.54 -12.72
C VAL A 147 4.83 40.81 -12.09
N ILE A 148 4.30 41.36 -11.01
CA ILE A 148 3.04 40.86 -10.41
C ILE A 148 1.89 41.60 -11.10
N PRO A 149 1.09 40.92 -11.94
CA PRO A 149 0.19 41.64 -12.86
C PRO A 149 -0.93 42.40 -12.14
N SER A 150 -1.36 41.98 -10.97
CA SER A 150 -2.37 42.66 -10.15
C SER A 150 -1.90 44.03 -9.64
N THR A 151 -0.61 44.18 -9.36
CA THR A 151 -0.01 45.42 -8.86
C THR A 151 0.69 46.24 -9.97
N LYS A 152 0.91 45.63 -11.14
CA LYS A 152 1.70 46.15 -12.25
C LYS A 152 3.12 46.56 -11.85
N ALA A 153 3.65 45.99 -10.79
CA ALA A 153 4.97 46.29 -10.24
C ALA A 153 5.83 45.02 -10.16
N TYR A 154 7.14 45.20 -10.16
CA TYR A 154 8.10 44.14 -9.94
C TYR A 154 8.19 43.79 -8.46
N ASN A 155 8.18 42.50 -8.16
CA ASN A 155 8.42 42.00 -6.82
C ASN A 155 9.00 40.57 -6.93
N LYS A 156 9.35 39.97 -5.77
CA LYS A 156 9.67 38.55 -5.69
C LYS A 156 8.44 37.70 -6.07
N LEU A 157 8.65 36.66 -6.87
CA LEU A 157 7.60 35.80 -7.38
C LEU A 157 6.71 35.22 -6.23
N ASN A 158 7.30 34.87 -5.09
CA ASN A 158 6.58 34.35 -3.93
C ASN A 158 5.61 35.38 -3.30
N ALA A 159 5.77 36.66 -3.55
CA ALA A 159 4.85 37.71 -3.08
C ALA A 159 3.48 37.61 -3.76
N ALA A 160 3.40 37.02 -4.95
CA ALA A 160 2.14 36.82 -5.65
C ALA A 160 1.16 36.00 -4.80
N CYS A 161 1.66 34.98 -4.09
CA CYS A 161 0.84 34.15 -3.21
C CYS A 161 0.21 34.97 -2.07
N ALA A 162 0.98 35.89 -1.45
CA ALA A 162 0.46 36.75 -0.39
C ALA A 162 -0.55 37.79 -0.88
N TYR A 163 -0.47 38.19 -2.15
CA TYR A 163 -1.37 39.22 -2.73
C TYR A 163 -2.68 38.65 -3.29
N GLY A 164 -2.66 37.39 -3.78
CA GLY A 164 -3.85 36.83 -4.44
C GLY A 164 -3.88 35.30 -4.45
N GLY A 165 -3.17 34.65 -3.52
CA GLY A 165 -3.20 33.19 -3.37
C GLY A 165 -2.60 32.45 -4.57
N ALA A 166 -2.96 31.18 -4.68
CA ALA A 166 -2.47 30.29 -5.74
C ALA A 166 -2.81 30.82 -7.14
N GLN A 167 -3.99 31.42 -7.33
CA GLN A 167 -4.40 31.94 -8.62
C GLN A 167 -3.44 33.03 -9.11
N LEU A 168 -3.07 33.98 -8.25
CA LEU A 168 -2.16 35.07 -8.67
C LEU A 168 -0.73 34.55 -8.90
N VAL A 169 -0.31 33.47 -8.24
CA VAL A 169 0.97 32.79 -8.56
C VAL A 169 0.93 32.26 -9.98
N ILE A 170 -0.16 31.58 -10.36
CA ILE A 170 -0.38 31.04 -11.70
C ILE A 170 -0.37 32.19 -12.72
N ASP A 171 -1.20 33.22 -12.51
CA ASP A 171 -1.32 34.37 -13.39
C ASP A 171 0.03 35.04 -13.57
N THR A 172 0.84 35.13 -12.51
CA THR A 172 2.18 35.74 -12.55
C THR A 172 3.16 34.88 -13.37
N ILE A 173 3.13 33.57 -13.22
CA ILE A 173 3.99 32.66 -13.99
C ILE A 173 3.58 32.70 -15.46
N GLU A 174 2.30 32.61 -15.78
CA GLU A 174 1.81 32.68 -17.16
C GLU A 174 2.19 34.02 -17.83
N TYR A 175 2.02 35.13 -17.09
CA TYR A 175 2.34 36.47 -17.57
C TYR A 175 3.82 36.66 -17.90
N ASN A 176 4.73 36.18 -17.02
CA ASN A 176 6.15 36.40 -17.17
C ASN A 176 6.86 35.40 -18.09
N TYR A 177 6.34 34.14 -18.16
CA TYR A 177 7.00 33.06 -18.87
C TYR A 177 6.23 32.58 -20.11
N ASN A 178 5.06 33.16 -20.39
CA ASN A 178 4.21 32.83 -21.53
C ASN A 178 3.94 31.33 -21.68
N VAL A 179 3.71 30.61 -20.57
CA VAL A 179 3.43 29.17 -20.52
C VAL A 179 2.08 28.96 -19.88
N LYS A 180 1.21 28.14 -20.50
CA LYS A 180 -0.08 27.81 -19.92
C LYS A 180 0.06 26.78 -18.80
N ILE A 181 -0.62 27.03 -17.68
CA ILE A 181 -0.76 26.10 -16.55
C ILE A 181 -2.17 25.53 -16.58
N ASP A 182 -2.30 24.22 -16.70
CA ASP A 182 -3.60 23.56 -16.84
C ASP A 182 -4.25 23.23 -15.48
N ASN A 183 -3.42 22.88 -14.51
CA ASN A 183 -3.88 22.51 -13.16
C ASN A 183 -2.86 22.97 -12.12
N TYR A 184 -3.29 23.03 -10.86
CA TYR A 184 -2.36 23.28 -9.76
C TYR A 184 -2.70 22.44 -8.53
N MET A 185 -1.74 22.37 -7.64
CA MET A 185 -1.88 21.74 -6.32
C MET A 185 -1.22 22.66 -5.28
N LEU A 186 -1.98 23.05 -4.27
CA LEU A 186 -1.48 23.83 -3.14
C LEU A 186 -1.25 22.91 -1.95
N VAL A 187 -0.06 22.94 -1.38
CA VAL A 187 0.33 22.14 -0.22
C VAL A 187 0.81 23.05 0.88
N GLY A 188 0.14 23.05 2.01
CA GLY A 188 0.56 23.74 3.25
C GLY A 188 1.32 22.77 4.17
N PHE A 189 2.31 23.28 4.90
CA PHE A 189 3.13 22.56 5.87
C PHE A 189 2.87 23.06 7.28
#